data_19189aa0ba12349189cce4c26cce64f1
#
_entry.id   19189aa0ba12349189cce4c26cce64f1
#
_cell.length_a   1.000
_cell.length_b   1.000
_cell.length_c   1.000
_cell.angle_alpha   90.00
_cell.angle_beta   90.00
_cell.angle_gamma   90.00
#
_symmetry.space_group_name_H-M   'P 1'
#
loop_
_entity.id
_entity.type
_entity.pdbx_description
1 polymer ?
#
loop_
_entity_poly.entity_id
_entity_poly.type
_entity_poly.pdbx_seq_one_letter_code
_entity_poly.pdbx_strand_id
1 'polypeptide(L)' 'MLTTIEQLNEKIDAMVTRYETMKNENETLRMELISCKGQSEAKDATINKLEEENALKDIEIEEIVKKIEIALG' A
#
# COMPACT_ATOMS: atom_id res chain seq x y z
N MET A 1 39.85 34.54 2.33
CA MET A 1 38.87 34.54 1.20
C MET A 1 39.04 33.29 0.37
N LEU A 2 37.96 32.61 0.03
CA LEU A 2 38.02 31.44 -0.81
C LEU A 2 38.36 31.78 -2.27
N THR A 3 39.22 31.01 -2.91
CA THR A 3 39.47 31.15 -4.34
C THR A 3 38.28 30.67 -5.15
N THR A 4 38.24 31.02 -6.44
CA THR A 4 37.20 30.52 -7.34
C THR A 4 37.20 28.99 -7.43
N ILE A 5 38.36 28.37 -7.42
CA ILE A 5 38.50 26.90 -7.46
C ILE A 5 37.94 26.27 -6.19
N GLU A 6 38.24 26.85 -5.03
CA GLU A 6 37.73 26.36 -3.74
C GLU A 6 36.21 26.46 -3.68
N GLN A 7 35.64 27.60 -4.14
CA GLN A 7 34.21 27.78 -4.24
C GLN A 7 33.55 26.76 -5.17
N LEU A 8 34.18 26.49 -6.29
CA LEU A 8 33.69 25.49 -7.24
C LEU A 8 33.71 24.08 -6.63
N ASN A 9 34.79 23.73 -5.94
CA ASN A 9 34.91 22.44 -5.27
C ASN A 9 33.83 22.28 -4.18
N GLU A 10 33.54 23.31 -3.40
CA GLU A 10 32.46 23.29 -2.43
C GLU A 10 31.09 23.05 -3.07
N LYS A 11 30.84 23.68 -4.21
CA LYS A 11 29.61 23.49 -4.96
C LYS A 11 29.49 22.07 -5.50
N ILE A 12 30.57 21.52 -6.02
CA ILE A 12 30.62 20.12 -6.50
C ILE A 12 30.34 19.16 -5.36
N ASP A 13 30.96 19.36 -4.20
CA ASP A 13 30.74 18.53 -3.01
C ASP A 13 29.26 18.60 -2.55
N ALA A 14 28.69 19.79 -2.57
CA ALA A 14 27.26 19.96 -2.26
C ALA A 14 26.35 19.24 -3.25
N MET A 15 26.68 19.28 -4.54
CA MET A 15 25.93 18.56 -5.59
C MET A 15 26.03 17.04 -5.40
N VAL A 16 27.21 16.51 -5.12
CA VAL A 16 27.41 15.09 -4.86
C VAL A 16 26.61 14.64 -3.64
N THR A 17 26.63 15.41 -2.57
CA THR A 17 25.85 15.12 -1.35
C THR A 17 24.36 15.11 -1.65
N ARG A 18 23.86 16.08 -2.41
CA ARG A 18 22.44 16.11 -2.83
C ARG A 18 22.07 14.93 -3.68
N TYR A 19 22.94 14.54 -4.60
CA TYR A 19 22.71 13.37 -5.45
C TYR A 19 22.60 12.09 -4.63
N GLU A 20 23.53 11.88 -3.69
CA GLU A 20 23.51 10.72 -2.81
C GLU A 20 22.24 10.69 -1.92
N THR A 21 21.87 11.83 -1.38
CA THR A 21 20.64 11.96 -0.58
C THR A 21 19.41 11.61 -1.40
N MET A 22 19.27 12.17 -2.61
CA MET A 22 18.15 11.89 -3.50
C MET A 22 18.13 10.42 -3.94
N LYS A 23 19.28 9.83 -4.19
CA LYS A 23 19.40 8.42 -4.54
C LYS A 23 18.89 7.54 -3.40
N ASN A 24 19.30 7.82 -2.16
CA ASN A 24 18.86 7.09 -0.99
C ASN A 24 17.35 7.27 -0.73
N GLU A 25 16.85 8.47 -0.85
CA GLU A 25 15.42 8.77 -0.75
C GLU A 25 14.62 8.03 -1.82
N ASN A 26 15.14 7.98 -3.04
CA ASN A 26 14.50 7.27 -4.15
C ASN A 26 14.40 5.77 -3.86
N GLU A 27 15.47 5.16 -3.37
CA GLU A 27 15.48 3.75 -2.98
C GLU A 27 14.48 3.46 -1.85
N THR A 28 14.43 4.32 -0.85
CA THR A 28 13.47 4.22 0.26
C THR A 28 12.03 4.32 -0.24
N LEU A 29 11.75 5.28 -1.10
CA LEU A 29 10.41 5.47 -1.68
C LEU A 29 9.98 4.27 -2.53
N ARG A 30 10.91 3.68 -3.27
CA ARG A 30 10.63 2.46 -4.06
C ARG A 30 10.28 1.28 -3.16
N MET A 31 11.00 1.10 -2.06
CA MET A 31 10.71 0.06 -1.08
C MET A 31 9.36 0.27 -0.40
N GLU A 32 9.07 1.50 -0.01
CA GLU A 32 7.79 1.88 0.57
C GLU A 32 6.63 1.63 -0.41
N LEU A 33 6.84 1.95 -1.69
CA LEU A 33 5.85 1.71 -2.72
C LEU A 33 5.56 0.22 -2.90
N ILE A 34 6.59 -0.61 -2.95
CA ILE A 34 6.45 -2.07 -3.05
C ILE A 34 5.69 -2.61 -1.84
N SER A 35 6.05 -2.17 -0.64
CA SER A 35 5.37 -2.57 0.60
C SER A 35 3.90 -2.15 0.60
N CYS A 36 3.62 -0.91 0.25
CA CYS A 36 2.27 -0.37 0.17
C CYS A 36 1.41 -1.12 -0.85
N LYS A 37 1.97 -1.42 -2.01
CA LYS A 37 1.29 -2.19 -3.06
C LYS A 37 0.95 -3.60 -2.58
N GLY A 38 1.89 -4.28 -1.92
CA GLY A 38 1.66 -5.60 -1.35
C GLY A 38 0.57 -5.59 -0.28
N GLN A 39 0.55 -4.58 0.58
CA GLN A 39 -0.49 -4.41 1.59
C GLN A 39 -1.85 -4.14 0.96
N SER A 40 -1.89 -3.34 -0.10
CA SER A 40 -3.12 -3.05 -0.83
C SER A 40 -3.70 -4.32 -1.47
N GLU A 41 -2.85 -5.13 -2.11
CA GLU A 41 -3.26 -6.40 -2.70
C GLU A 41 -3.79 -7.37 -1.63
N ALA A 42 -3.14 -7.45 -0.48
CA ALA A 42 -3.59 -8.28 0.63
C ALA A 42 -4.95 -7.83 1.18
N LYS A 43 -5.17 -6.51 1.30
CA LYS A 43 -6.45 -5.94 1.71
C LYS A 43 -7.55 -6.22 0.71
N ASP A 44 -7.28 -6.12 -0.58
CA ASP A 44 -8.23 -6.43 -1.64
C ASP A 44 -8.64 -7.91 -1.59
N ALA A 45 -7.69 -8.81 -1.38
CA ALA A 45 -7.98 -10.24 -1.21
C ALA A 45 -8.87 -10.49 0.02
N THR A 46 -8.63 -9.79 1.12
CA THR A 46 -9.45 -9.88 2.33
C THR A 46 -10.86 -9.35 2.08
N ILE A 47 -11.01 -8.24 1.39
CA ILE A 47 -12.31 -7.67 1.02
C ILE A 47 -13.11 -8.66 0.17
N ASN A 48 -12.48 -9.24 -0.86
CA ASN A 48 -13.14 -10.22 -1.72
C ASN A 48 -13.60 -11.44 -0.93
N LYS A 49 -12.78 -11.94 -0.01
CA LYS A 49 -13.13 -13.06 0.85
C LYS A 49 -14.32 -12.74 1.74
N LEU A 50 -14.34 -11.55 2.36
CA LEU A 50 -15.43 -11.11 3.21
C LEU A 50 -16.73 -10.92 2.43
N GLU A 51 -16.67 -10.43 1.20
CA GLU A 51 -17.82 -10.30 0.33
C GLU A 51 -18.42 -11.67 -0.01
N GLU A 52 -17.58 -12.66 -0.32
CA GLU A 52 -18.02 -14.03 -0.56
C GLU A 52 -18.66 -14.66 0.68
N GLU A 53 -18.03 -14.50 1.84
CA GLU A 53 -18.56 -15.01 3.12
C GLU A 53 -19.91 -14.36 3.45
N ASN A 54 -20.06 -13.06 3.21
CA ASN A 54 -21.32 -12.35 3.45
C ASN A 54 -22.42 -12.84 2.50
N ALA A 55 -22.10 -13.06 1.23
CA ALA A 55 -23.07 -13.58 0.27
C ALA A 55 -23.56 -14.98 0.67
N LEU A 56 -22.65 -15.86 1.13
CA LEU A 56 -23.02 -17.18 1.63
C LEU A 56 -23.90 -17.10 2.89
N LYS A 57 -23.59 -16.21 3.81
CA LYS A 57 -24.41 -16.00 5.01
C LYS A 57 -25.79 -15.50 4.68
N ASP A 58 -25.92 -14.60 3.71
CA ASP A 58 -27.23 -14.11 3.26
C ASP A 58 -28.09 -15.24 2.69
N ILE A 59 -27.49 -16.15 1.91
CA ILE A 59 -28.17 -17.33 1.40
C ILE A 59 -28.62 -18.24 2.54
N GLU A 60 -27.77 -18.49 3.52
CA GLU A 60 -28.09 -19.30 4.69
C GLU A 60 -29.26 -18.71 5.49
N ILE A 61 -29.26 -17.39 5.67
CA ILE A 61 -30.34 -16.67 6.36
C ILE A 61 -31.65 -16.80 5.59
N GLU A 62 -31.63 -16.65 4.28
CA GLU A 62 -32.82 -16.82 3.43
C GLU A 62 -33.38 -18.23 3.53
N GLU A 63 -32.53 -19.24 3.55
CA GLU A 63 -32.92 -20.65 3.71
C GLU A 63 -33.60 -20.89 5.06
N ILE A 64 -33.06 -20.32 6.13
CA ILE A 64 -33.63 -20.40 7.47
C ILE A 64 -34.99 -19.71 7.52
N VAL A 65 -35.11 -18.53 6.94
CA VAL A 65 -36.38 -17.78 6.87
C VAL A 65 -37.44 -18.61 6.12
N LYS A 66 -37.11 -19.21 5.00
CA LYS A 66 -38.00 -20.08 4.25
C LYS A 66 -38.47 -21.27 5.06
N LYS A 67 -37.55 -21.92 5.80
CA LYS A 67 -37.93 -23.04 6.67
C LYS A 67 -38.88 -22.63 7.77
N ILE A 68 -38.68 -21.44 8.37
CA ILE A 68 -39.57 -20.90 9.38
C ILE A 68 -40.95 -20.61 8.78
N GLU A 69 -41.02 -19.99 7.61
CA GLU A 69 -42.27 -19.69 6.91
C GLU A 69 -43.06 -20.97 6.61
N ILE A 70 -42.39 -22.01 6.15
CA ILE A 70 -43.01 -23.31 5.89
C ILE A 70 -43.53 -23.93 7.19
N ALA A 71 -42.79 -23.85 8.27
CA ALA A 71 -43.18 -24.42 9.56
C ALA A 71 -44.37 -23.68 10.18
N LEU A 72 -44.47 -22.38 9.94
CA LEU A 72 -45.59 -21.55 10.45
C LEU A 72 -46.87 -21.63 9.58
N GLY A 73 -46.61 -21.99 8.37
CA GLY A 73 -47.61 -21.92 7.36
C GLY A 73 -48.62 -22.55 7.00
#